data_c518cb580388ae1bcd450e88e93a2bf3
#
_entry.id   c518cb580388ae1bcd450e88e93a2bf3
#
_cell.length_a   1.000
_cell.length_b   1.000
_cell.length_c   1.000
_cell.angle_alpha   90.00
_cell.angle_beta   90.00
_cell.angle_gamma   90.00
#
_symmetry.space_group_name_H-M   'P 1'
#
loop_
_entity.id
_entity.type
_entity.pdbx_description
1 polymer ?
#
loop_
_entity_poly.entity_id
_entity_poly.type
_entity_poly.pdbx_seq_one_letter_code
_entity_poly.pdbx_strand_id
1 'polypeptide(L)'
;MSDVEALVAATNKEFGRIDILVNNAGTMPASPIIDRRISDWKHMVDVNVNGVLHGIGAVLPTMLGQGSGHIVMIGSIAGRRPFPGGTVYAATKFAVRALSWGLHLELGAAHGIRVTDIQPGQVATELYEGVRQGPYKDAWDKAWEGKRRLKPQDVADTVLFAVTSPEHMVVSELLVRPLDQAN
;
A
#
# COMPACT_ATOMS: atom_id res chain seq x y z
N MET A 1 -15.96 6.27 2.75
CA MET A 1 -16.48 6.23 1.37
C MET A 1 -16.80 7.65 0.88
N SER A 2 -17.70 8.40 1.51
CA SER A 2 -18.09 9.76 1.08
C SER A 2 -16.94 10.72 0.75
N ASP A 3 -15.90 10.76 1.58
CA ASP A 3 -14.77 11.69 1.37
C ASP A 3 -13.92 11.32 0.14
N VAL A 4 -13.75 10.01 -0.11
CA VAL A 4 -13.03 9.51 -1.29
C VAL A 4 -13.84 9.77 -2.56
N GLU A 5 -15.16 9.58 -2.51
CA GLU A 5 -16.06 9.93 -3.62
C GLU A 5 -16.05 11.43 -3.91
N ALA A 6 -16.03 12.26 -2.87
CA ALA A 6 -15.93 13.71 -3.02
C ALA A 6 -14.59 14.13 -3.68
N LEU A 7 -13.47 13.49 -3.28
CA LEU A 7 -12.17 13.72 -3.90
C LEU A 7 -12.18 13.36 -5.40
N VAL A 8 -12.73 12.19 -5.74
CA VAL A 8 -12.85 11.73 -7.13
C VAL A 8 -13.75 12.66 -7.96
N ALA A 9 -14.89 13.09 -7.39
CA ALA A 9 -15.77 14.03 -8.05
C ALA A 9 -15.10 15.40 -8.31
N ALA A 10 -14.35 15.91 -7.31
CA ALA A 10 -13.58 17.15 -7.46
C ALA A 10 -12.51 17.03 -8.55
N THR A 11 -11.77 15.92 -8.57
CA THR A 11 -10.74 15.65 -9.59
C THR A 11 -11.33 15.57 -10.99
N ASN A 12 -12.44 14.84 -11.15
CA ASN A 12 -13.14 14.77 -12.44
C ASN A 12 -13.69 16.12 -12.88
N LYS A 13 -14.19 16.94 -11.95
CA LYS A 13 -14.68 18.28 -12.27
C LYS A 13 -13.57 19.20 -12.77
N GLU A 14 -12.39 19.12 -12.16
CA GLU A 14 -11.25 19.99 -12.48
C GLU A 14 -10.50 19.56 -13.73
N PHE A 15 -10.24 18.25 -13.89
CA PHE A 15 -9.35 17.72 -14.92
C PHE A 15 -10.06 16.88 -15.99
N GLY A 16 -11.32 16.48 -15.77
CA GLY A 16 -12.10 15.65 -16.70
C GLY A 16 -11.66 14.20 -16.79
N ARG A 17 -10.60 13.80 -16.04
CA ARG A 17 -10.02 12.46 -16.09
C ARG A 17 -9.27 12.10 -14.80
N ILE A 18 -9.04 10.80 -14.61
CA ILE A 18 -8.19 10.26 -13.55
C ILE A 18 -7.29 9.19 -14.17
N ASP A 19 -6.00 9.46 -14.25
CA ASP A 19 -5.03 8.56 -14.88
C ASP A 19 -4.39 7.60 -13.88
N ILE A 20 -4.14 8.07 -12.67
CA ILE A 20 -3.40 7.32 -11.65
C ILE A 20 -4.11 7.45 -10.31
N LEU A 21 -4.33 6.31 -9.66
CA LEU A 21 -4.67 6.23 -8.23
C LEU A 21 -3.48 5.64 -7.47
N VAL A 22 -3.00 6.34 -6.45
CA VAL A 22 -2.00 5.78 -5.51
C VAL A 22 -2.66 5.51 -4.17
N ASN A 23 -2.94 4.25 -3.86
CA ASN A 23 -3.41 3.80 -2.56
C ASN A 23 -2.23 3.72 -1.59
N ASN A 24 -1.86 4.87 -1.02
CA ASN A 24 -0.71 5.01 -0.13
C ASN A 24 -1.09 5.04 1.35
N ALA A 25 -2.29 5.49 1.71
CA ALA A 25 -2.72 5.58 3.09
C ALA A 25 -2.60 4.24 3.82
N GLY A 26 -2.00 4.25 5.01
CA GLY A 26 -1.80 3.03 5.78
C GLY A 26 -1.42 3.33 7.23
N THR A 27 -1.68 2.36 8.11
CA THR A 27 -1.37 2.44 9.54
C THR A 27 -0.83 1.12 10.05
N MET A 28 0.02 1.17 11.09
CA MET A 28 0.65 -0.01 11.69
C MET A 28 0.74 0.10 13.22
N PRO A 29 -0.35 0.14 13.97
CA PRO A 29 -0.33 0.02 15.42
C PRO A 29 -0.02 -1.43 15.83
N ALA A 30 1.19 -1.90 15.48
CA ALA A 30 1.65 -3.25 15.72
C ALA A 30 1.91 -3.53 17.20
N SER A 31 1.54 -4.72 17.65
CA SER A 31 1.78 -5.24 18.99
C SER A 31 1.72 -6.77 18.98
N PRO A 32 2.28 -7.46 19.99
CA PRO A 32 2.07 -8.90 20.16
C PRO A 32 0.58 -9.26 20.16
N ILE A 33 0.23 -10.37 19.51
CA ILE A 33 -1.18 -10.79 19.38
C ILE A 33 -1.84 -11.07 20.75
N ILE A 34 -1.03 -11.48 21.73
CA ILE A 34 -1.50 -11.74 23.10
C ILE A 34 -2.02 -10.50 23.82
N ASP A 35 -1.62 -9.29 23.39
CA ASP A 35 -2.10 -8.02 23.94
C ASP A 35 -3.58 -7.75 23.59
N ARG A 36 -4.14 -8.50 22.66
CA ARG A 36 -5.56 -8.47 22.26
C ARG A 36 -6.09 -7.07 21.96
N ARG A 37 -5.31 -6.23 21.28
CA ARG A 37 -5.69 -4.85 20.91
C ARG A 37 -6.69 -4.85 19.74
N ILE A 38 -7.92 -5.27 20.02
CA ILE A 38 -8.98 -5.45 19.00
C ILE A 38 -9.28 -4.16 18.23
N SER A 39 -9.26 -3.01 18.91
CA SER A 39 -9.48 -1.70 18.26
C SER A 39 -8.40 -1.38 17.23
N ASP A 40 -7.13 -1.67 17.55
CA ASP A 40 -6.01 -1.47 16.63
C ASP A 40 -6.12 -2.41 15.41
N TRP A 41 -6.56 -3.65 15.62
CA TRP A 41 -6.78 -4.60 14.54
C TRP A 41 -7.86 -4.14 13.57
N LYS A 42 -9.00 -3.70 14.11
CA LYS A 42 -10.10 -3.12 13.31
C LYS A 42 -9.60 -1.90 12.53
N HIS A 43 -8.91 -0.99 13.21
CA HIS A 43 -8.36 0.21 12.57
C HIS A 43 -7.40 -0.12 11.42
N MET A 44 -6.51 -1.12 11.60
CA MET A 44 -5.64 -1.57 10.51
C MET A 44 -6.42 -2.12 9.31
N VAL A 45 -7.47 -2.91 9.54
CA VAL A 45 -8.32 -3.42 8.45
C VAL A 45 -9.06 -2.29 7.77
N ASP A 46 -9.63 -1.36 8.54
CA ASP A 46 -10.40 -0.24 8.00
C ASP A 46 -9.55 0.68 7.12
N VAL A 47 -8.33 1.02 7.56
CA VAL A 47 -7.45 1.89 6.78
C VAL A 47 -6.78 1.13 5.65
N ASN A 48 -6.12 0.00 5.93
CA ASN A 48 -5.23 -0.66 4.98
C ASN A 48 -5.97 -1.52 3.95
N VAL A 49 -7.21 -1.94 4.22
CA VAL A 49 -8.00 -2.80 3.31
C VAL A 49 -9.24 -2.05 2.84
N ASN A 50 -10.14 -1.65 3.74
CA ASN A 50 -11.37 -0.97 3.35
C ASN A 50 -11.08 0.38 2.66
N GLY A 51 -10.07 1.13 3.14
CA GLY A 51 -9.61 2.37 2.50
C GLY A 51 -9.15 2.15 1.07
N VAL A 52 -8.39 1.08 0.81
CA VAL A 52 -7.95 0.69 -0.53
C VAL A 52 -9.15 0.34 -1.43
N LEU A 53 -10.10 -0.45 -0.92
CA LEU A 53 -11.33 -0.80 -1.65
C LEU A 53 -12.18 0.43 -1.99
N HIS A 54 -12.26 1.39 -1.06
CA HIS A 54 -12.96 2.68 -1.30
C HIS A 54 -12.28 3.48 -2.41
N GLY A 55 -10.94 3.57 -2.42
CA GLY A 55 -10.18 4.23 -3.47
C GLY A 55 -10.44 3.61 -4.84
N ILE A 56 -10.34 2.29 -4.93
CA ILE A 56 -10.61 1.53 -6.17
C ILE A 56 -12.04 1.77 -6.63
N GLY A 57 -13.02 1.53 -5.76
CA GLY A 57 -14.45 1.66 -6.10
C GLY A 57 -14.82 3.05 -6.59
N ALA A 58 -14.19 4.10 -6.04
CA ALA A 58 -14.46 5.47 -6.43
C ALA A 58 -13.89 5.86 -7.80
N VAL A 59 -12.66 5.40 -8.15
CA VAL A 59 -12.03 5.77 -9.44
C VAL A 59 -12.46 4.86 -10.59
N LEU A 60 -12.89 3.64 -10.29
CA LEU A 60 -13.12 2.60 -11.29
C LEU A 60 -14.13 3.01 -12.37
N PRO A 61 -15.28 3.66 -12.08
CA PRO A 61 -16.20 4.12 -13.13
C PRO A 61 -15.54 5.07 -14.14
N THR A 62 -14.70 5.99 -13.66
CA THR A 62 -13.97 6.94 -14.50
C THR A 62 -12.94 6.22 -15.38
N MET A 63 -12.10 5.36 -14.79
CA MET A 63 -11.08 4.62 -15.53
C MET A 63 -11.67 3.64 -16.56
N LEU A 64 -12.78 2.97 -16.24
CA LEU A 64 -13.52 2.12 -17.19
C LEU A 64 -14.06 2.94 -18.35
N GLY A 65 -14.64 4.11 -18.09
CA GLY A 65 -15.12 5.02 -19.14
C GLY A 65 -14.01 5.56 -20.03
N GLN A 66 -12.80 5.71 -19.51
CA GLN A 66 -11.59 6.11 -20.24
C GLN A 66 -10.98 4.97 -21.06
N GLY A 67 -11.23 3.70 -20.70
CA GLY A 67 -10.53 2.54 -21.26
C GLY A 67 -9.03 2.53 -20.90
N SER A 68 -8.63 3.26 -19.87
CA SER A 68 -7.25 3.38 -19.42
C SER A 68 -7.17 3.85 -17.96
N GLY A 69 -6.08 3.48 -17.27
CA GLY A 69 -5.80 3.91 -15.92
C GLY A 69 -4.63 3.14 -15.33
N HIS A 70 -4.15 3.59 -14.16
CA HIS A 70 -3.12 2.90 -13.42
C HIS A 70 -3.41 2.96 -11.92
N ILE A 71 -3.67 1.83 -11.30
CA ILE A 71 -3.87 1.70 -9.85
C ILE A 71 -2.56 1.23 -9.24
N VAL A 72 -1.98 2.05 -8.37
CA VAL A 72 -0.75 1.75 -7.64
C VAL A 72 -1.11 1.49 -6.18
N MET A 73 -0.71 0.33 -5.68
CA MET A 73 -0.83 -0.04 -4.28
C MET A 73 0.49 0.13 -3.56
N ILE A 74 0.49 0.74 -2.39
CA ILE A 74 1.65 0.69 -1.50
C ILE A 74 1.45 -0.48 -0.54
N GLY A 75 1.94 -1.63 -0.98
CA GLY A 75 1.98 -2.87 -0.22
C GLY A 75 3.02 -2.85 0.89
N SER A 76 3.75 -3.93 1.03
CA SER A 76 4.87 -4.07 1.96
C SER A 76 5.55 -5.41 1.75
N ILE A 77 6.81 -5.56 2.15
CA ILE A 77 7.45 -6.86 2.38
C ILE A 77 6.63 -7.72 3.37
N ALA A 78 5.89 -7.09 4.28
CA ALA A 78 4.96 -7.76 5.19
C ALA A 78 3.80 -8.48 4.46
N GLY A 79 3.50 -8.13 3.21
CA GLY A 79 2.58 -8.84 2.33
C GLY A 79 3.17 -10.12 1.70
N ARG A 80 4.43 -10.43 2.01
CA ARG A 80 5.11 -11.68 1.62
C ARG A 80 5.48 -12.55 2.80
N ARG A 81 5.81 -11.93 3.92
CA ARG A 81 6.30 -12.60 5.11
C ARG A 81 5.84 -11.86 6.37
N PRO A 82 5.06 -12.51 7.23
CA PRO A 82 4.70 -11.93 8.52
C PRO A 82 5.93 -11.87 9.44
N PHE A 83 5.83 -11.02 10.47
CA PHE A 83 6.85 -10.86 11.49
C PHE A 83 6.18 -10.81 12.88
N PRO A 84 6.90 -11.19 13.95
CA PRO A 84 6.38 -11.10 15.30
C PRO A 84 5.85 -9.69 15.62
N GLY A 85 4.72 -9.59 16.29
CA GLY A 85 4.06 -8.31 16.59
C GLY A 85 3.32 -7.66 15.42
N GLY A 86 3.62 -8.05 14.17
CA GLY A 86 3.00 -7.51 12.97
C GLY A 86 1.97 -8.42 12.31
N THR A 87 1.43 -9.42 13.01
CA THR A 87 0.55 -10.43 12.40
C THR A 87 -0.65 -9.82 11.66
N VAL A 88 -1.40 -8.90 12.30
CA VAL A 88 -2.58 -8.30 11.70
C VAL A 88 -2.19 -7.31 10.60
N TYR A 89 -1.13 -6.51 10.81
CA TYR A 89 -0.59 -5.66 9.75
C TYR A 89 -0.19 -6.48 8.52
N ALA A 90 0.54 -7.57 8.72
CA ALA A 90 0.92 -8.47 7.63
C ALA A 90 -0.32 -9.01 6.91
N ALA A 91 -1.34 -9.46 7.63
CA ALA A 91 -2.60 -9.92 7.03
C ALA A 91 -3.23 -8.83 6.12
N THR A 92 -3.25 -7.57 6.55
CA THR A 92 -3.74 -6.48 5.69
C THR A 92 -2.89 -6.28 4.44
N LYS A 93 -1.57 -6.43 4.53
CA LYS A 93 -0.66 -6.29 3.38
C LYS A 93 -0.68 -7.50 2.44
N PHE A 94 -0.96 -8.71 2.95
CA PHE A 94 -1.30 -9.87 2.12
C PHE A 94 -2.61 -9.65 1.36
N ALA A 95 -3.63 -9.05 2.02
CA ALA A 95 -4.88 -8.69 1.35
C ALA A 95 -4.66 -7.68 0.20
N VAL A 96 -3.87 -6.62 0.43
CA VAL A 96 -3.51 -5.64 -0.62
C VAL A 96 -2.82 -6.33 -1.80
N ARG A 97 -1.89 -7.23 -1.54
CA ARG A 97 -1.21 -7.99 -2.59
C ARG A 97 -2.18 -8.86 -3.38
N ALA A 98 -3.09 -9.58 -2.70
CA ALA A 98 -4.10 -10.40 -3.35
C ALA A 98 -5.06 -9.54 -4.22
N LEU A 99 -5.48 -8.37 -3.72
CA LEU A 99 -6.28 -7.39 -4.47
C LEU A 99 -5.53 -6.93 -5.72
N SER A 100 -4.24 -6.61 -5.63
CA SER A 100 -3.45 -6.17 -6.78
C SER A 100 -3.41 -7.23 -7.88
N TRP A 101 -3.25 -8.50 -7.52
CA TRP A 101 -3.28 -9.61 -8.46
C TRP A 101 -4.65 -9.81 -9.10
N GLY A 102 -5.71 -9.84 -8.28
CA GLY A 102 -7.10 -10.00 -8.76
C GLY A 102 -7.49 -8.88 -9.72
N LEU A 103 -7.22 -7.63 -9.34
CA LEU A 103 -7.50 -6.46 -10.19
C LEU A 103 -6.73 -6.49 -11.51
N HIS A 104 -5.47 -6.92 -11.50
CA HIS A 104 -4.71 -7.07 -12.75
C HIS A 104 -5.36 -8.07 -13.70
N LEU A 105 -5.81 -9.21 -13.18
CA LEU A 105 -6.48 -10.24 -13.99
C LEU A 105 -7.83 -9.76 -14.55
N GLU A 106 -8.59 -9.00 -13.76
CA GLU A 106 -9.92 -8.54 -14.15
C GLU A 106 -9.88 -7.30 -15.04
N LEU A 107 -8.95 -6.37 -14.83
CA LEU A 107 -8.95 -5.05 -15.43
C LEU A 107 -7.89 -4.87 -16.53
N GLY A 108 -6.80 -5.64 -16.50
CA GLY A 108 -5.67 -5.43 -17.39
C GLY A 108 -6.03 -5.55 -18.86
N ALA A 109 -6.13 -6.75 -19.36
CA ALA A 109 -6.41 -7.00 -20.79
C ALA A 109 -7.83 -6.56 -21.21
N ALA A 110 -8.81 -6.67 -20.32
CA ALA A 110 -10.21 -6.38 -20.63
C ALA A 110 -10.51 -4.87 -20.71
N HIS A 111 -9.81 -4.04 -19.92
CA HIS A 111 -10.17 -2.63 -19.72
C HIS A 111 -8.98 -1.66 -19.86
N GLY A 112 -7.78 -2.15 -20.16
CA GLY A 112 -6.60 -1.30 -20.32
C GLY A 112 -6.13 -0.63 -19.02
N ILE A 113 -6.53 -1.14 -17.85
CA ILE A 113 -6.17 -0.57 -16.55
C ILE A 113 -5.02 -1.38 -15.95
N ARG A 114 -3.90 -0.71 -15.73
CA ARG A 114 -2.71 -1.32 -15.13
C ARG A 114 -2.82 -1.36 -13.60
N VAL A 115 -2.21 -2.35 -12.97
CA VAL A 115 -2.15 -2.46 -11.51
C VAL A 115 -0.72 -2.78 -11.09
N THR A 116 -0.20 -2.02 -10.14
CA THR A 116 1.16 -2.19 -9.60
C THR A 116 1.11 -2.28 -8.08
N ASP A 117 1.82 -3.24 -7.49
CA ASP A 117 2.05 -3.37 -6.06
C ASP A 117 3.52 -3.03 -5.73
N ILE A 118 3.74 -1.86 -5.12
CA ILE A 118 5.04 -1.47 -4.59
C ILE A 118 5.15 -2.04 -3.18
N GLN A 119 6.19 -2.83 -2.91
CA GLN A 119 6.38 -3.57 -1.66
C GLN A 119 7.65 -3.09 -0.94
N PRO A 120 7.58 -1.96 -0.20
CA PRO A 120 8.73 -1.47 0.52
C PRO A 120 9.09 -2.35 1.72
N GLY A 121 10.37 -2.42 2.02
CA GLY A 121 10.88 -2.82 3.32
C GLY A 121 10.76 -1.68 4.33
N GLN A 122 11.74 -1.57 5.23
CA GLN A 122 11.74 -0.52 6.26
C GLN A 122 12.00 0.86 5.65
N VAL A 123 11.04 1.75 5.80
CA VAL A 123 11.11 3.16 5.36
C VAL A 123 11.13 4.07 6.58
N ALA A 124 11.89 5.15 6.52
CA ALA A 124 11.95 6.17 7.58
C ALA A 124 10.73 7.09 7.47
N THR A 125 9.60 6.67 8.06
CA THR A 125 8.33 7.40 8.10
C THR A 125 7.71 7.33 9.48
N GLU A 126 6.68 8.15 9.71
CA GLU A 126 5.86 8.16 10.94
C GLU A 126 5.04 6.86 11.14
N LEU A 127 4.91 6.02 10.11
CA LEU A 127 4.19 4.73 10.20
C LEU A 127 4.68 3.90 11.41
N TYR A 128 5.98 3.97 11.67
CA TYR A 128 6.61 3.24 12.77
C TYR A 128 6.25 3.80 14.16
N GLU A 129 5.88 5.06 14.27
CA GLU A 129 5.43 5.68 15.52
C GLU A 129 4.14 5.05 16.03
N GLY A 130 3.35 4.45 15.14
CA GLY A 130 2.16 3.68 15.47
C GLY A 130 2.42 2.38 16.24
N VAL A 131 3.64 1.83 16.19
CA VAL A 131 4.01 0.61 16.93
C VAL A 131 3.90 0.85 18.43
N ARG A 132 3.17 -0.04 19.12
CA ARG A 132 2.87 0.13 20.56
C ARG A 132 4.11 -0.03 21.40
N GLN A 133 4.26 0.86 22.38
CA GLN A 133 5.37 0.82 23.36
C GLN A 133 5.39 -0.51 24.12
N GLY A 134 6.58 -0.98 24.45
CA GLY A 134 6.81 -2.21 25.20
C GLY A 134 8.00 -3.03 24.67
N PRO A 135 8.27 -4.19 25.27
CA PRO A 135 9.46 -5.01 24.95
C PRO A 135 9.60 -5.37 23.46
N TYR A 136 8.47 -5.46 22.75
CA TYR A 136 8.48 -5.71 21.31
C TYR A 136 9.06 -4.52 20.53
N LYS A 137 8.61 -3.29 20.86
CA LYS A 137 9.11 -2.08 20.21
C LYS A 137 10.58 -1.86 20.54
N ASP A 138 10.97 -2.07 21.79
CA ASP A 138 12.36 -1.93 22.24
C ASP A 138 13.30 -2.90 21.49
N ALA A 139 12.87 -4.15 21.31
CA ALA A 139 13.60 -5.14 20.52
C ALA A 139 13.71 -4.76 19.05
N TRP A 140 12.65 -4.18 18.48
CA TRP A 140 12.65 -3.68 17.11
C TRP A 140 13.59 -2.50 16.96
N ASP A 141 13.53 -1.51 17.85
CA ASP A 141 14.40 -0.33 17.84
C ASP A 141 15.88 -0.76 17.89
N LYS A 142 16.22 -1.67 18.79
CA LYS A 142 17.55 -2.26 18.89
C LYS A 142 17.99 -2.99 17.63
N ALA A 143 17.07 -3.73 17.00
CA ALA A 143 17.36 -4.47 15.77
C ALA A 143 17.65 -3.54 14.56
N TRP A 144 17.14 -2.31 14.60
CA TRP A 144 17.33 -1.29 13.55
C TRP A 144 18.29 -0.17 13.93
N GLU A 145 18.91 -0.25 15.09
CA GLU A 145 19.92 0.72 15.52
C GLU A 145 21.12 0.70 14.54
N GLY A 146 21.52 1.88 14.08
CA GLY A 146 22.62 2.06 13.14
C GLY A 146 22.40 1.53 11.72
N LYS A 147 21.24 0.91 11.41
CA LYS A 147 20.93 0.40 10.07
C LYS A 147 20.28 1.46 9.19
N ARG A 148 20.63 1.40 7.90
CA ARG A 148 19.98 2.23 6.89
C ARG A 148 18.52 1.83 6.70
N ARG A 149 17.68 2.83 6.43
CA ARG A 149 16.28 2.67 6.02
C ARG A 149 16.10 3.33 4.67
N LEU A 150 15.11 2.90 3.92
CA LEU A 150 14.66 3.65 2.75
C LEU A 150 14.15 5.02 3.19
N LYS A 151 14.31 6.00 2.32
CA LYS A 151 13.66 7.31 2.45
C LYS A 151 12.27 7.24 1.77
N PRO A 152 11.32 8.08 2.16
CA PRO A 152 10.05 8.20 1.44
C PRO A 152 10.24 8.45 -0.06
N GLN A 153 11.27 9.22 -0.44
CA GLN A 153 11.62 9.51 -1.83
C GLN A 153 11.97 8.25 -2.61
N ASP A 154 12.68 7.29 -2.02
CA ASP A 154 13.02 6.04 -2.70
C ASP A 154 11.77 5.25 -3.11
N VAL A 155 10.71 5.31 -2.29
CA VAL A 155 9.40 4.70 -2.61
C VAL A 155 8.69 5.50 -3.71
N ALA A 156 8.71 6.84 -3.62
CA ALA A 156 8.12 7.72 -4.63
C ALA A 156 8.78 7.53 -6.01
N ASP A 157 10.10 7.40 -6.06
CA ASP A 157 10.85 7.12 -7.30
C ASP A 157 10.46 5.75 -7.89
N THR A 158 10.16 4.77 -7.03
CA THR A 158 9.66 3.46 -7.48
C THR A 158 8.25 3.56 -8.08
N VAL A 159 7.38 4.40 -7.49
CA VAL A 159 6.06 4.70 -8.08
C VAL A 159 6.23 5.38 -9.43
N LEU A 160 7.09 6.40 -9.51
CA LEU A 160 7.36 7.12 -10.76
C LEU A 160 7.83 6.16 -11.86
N PHE A 161 8.78 5.28 -11.56
CA PHE A 161 9.24 4.25 -12.48
C PHE A 161 8.08 3.39 -13.02
N ALA A 162 7.19 2.94 -12.15
CA ALA A 162 6.06 2.10 -12.54
C ALA A 162 5.06 2.85 -13.44
N VAL A 163 4.70 4.10 -13.09
CA VAL A 163 3.66 4.84 -13.81
C VAL A 163 4.16 5.41 -15.15
N THR A 164 5.47 5.63 -15.29
CA THR A 164 6.10 6.09 -16.55
C THR A 164 6.51 4.95 -17.48
N SER A 165 6.26 3.69 -17.11
CA SER A 165 6.50 2.55 -17.99
C SER A 165 5.59 2.61 -19.23
N PRO A 166 6.03 2.09 -20.40
CA PRO A 166 5.23 2.05 -21.62
C PRO A 166 3.84 1.44 -21.40
N GLU A 167 2.83 1.92 -22.09
CA GLU A 167 1.42 1.51 -21.88
C GLU A 167 1.18 0.00 -22.03
N HIS A 168 1.91 -0.65 -22.93
CA HIS A 168 1.82 -2.10 -23.13
C HIS A 168 2.52 -2.93 -22.04
N MET A 169 3.22 -2.28 -21.11
CA MET A 169 3.98 -2.93 -20.06
C MET A 169 3.32 -2.69 -18.70
N VAL A 170 3.20 -3.74 -17.92
CA VAL A 170 2.75 -3.68 -16.52
C VAL A 170 3.91 -4.09 -15.61
N VAL A 171 4.30 -3.19 -14.73
CA VAL A 171 5.19 -3.52 -13.60
C VAL A 171 4.30 -4.04 -12.46
N SER A 172 4.08 -5.35 -12.42
CA SER A 172 3.10 -5.95 -11.50
C SER A 172 3.49 -5.83 -10.04
N GLU A 173 4.74 -6.12 -9.70
CA GLU A 173 5.29 -6.04 -8.33
C GLU A 173 6.69 -5.45 -8.33
N LEU A 174 6.95 -4.54 -7.39
CA LEU A 174 8.30 -4.03 -7.10
C LEU A 174 8.62 -4.18 -5.61
N LEU A 175 9.57 -5.06 -5.32
CA LEU A 175 10.08 -5.26 -3.96
C LEU A 175 11.35 -4.42 -3.76
N VAL A 176 11.27 -3.42 -2.87
CA VAL A 176 12.37 -2.49 -2.59
C VAL A 176 12.73 -2.54 -1.10
N ARG A 177 13.98 -2.78 -0.79
CA ARG A 177 14.46 -2.93 0.59
C ARG A 177 15.71 -2.09 0.85
N PRO A 178 15.89 -1.63 2.10
CA PRO A 178 17.22 -1.14 2.51
C PRO A 178 18.27 -2.24 2.35
N LEU A 179 19.48 -1.86 2.01
CA LEU A 179 20.57 -2.83 1.85
C LEU A 179 20.83 -3.65 3.13
N ASP A 180 20.57 -3.05 4.30
CA ASP A 180 20.80 -3.68 5.61
C ASP A 180 19.62 -4.57 6.07
N GLN A 181 18.56 -4.67 5.27
CA GLN A 181 17.42 -5.56 5.53
C GLN A 181 17.60 -6.90 4.84
N ALA A 182 18.04 -7.89 5.58
CA ALA A 182 18.29 -9.24 5.05
C ALA A 182 16.99 -9.99 4.67
N ASN A 183 15.91 -9.80 5.41
CA ASN A 183 14.62 -10.49 5.23
C ASN A 183 13.46 -9.59 5.63
#